data_a06d49fae17b698d2cb856a0d9252933
#
_entry.id   a06d49fae17b698d2cb856a0d9252933
#
_cell.length_a   1.000
_cell.length_b   1.000
_cell.length_c   1.000
_cell.angle_alpha   90.00
_cell.angle_beta   90.00
_cell.angle_gamma   90.00
#
_symmetry.space_group_name_H-M   'P 1'
#
loop_
_entity.id
_entity.type
_entity.pdbx_description
1 polymer ?
#
loop_
_entity_poly.entity_id
_entity_poly.type
_entity_poly.pdbx_seq_one_letter_code
_entity_poly.pdbx_strand_id
1 'polypeptide(L)'
;MLEARNVTANAEPASTPVTNAVTAKKTKIQVAILLDTSGSMQGLIEQAKSRLWNIVNTLTTLKYKGETPEIEIALYEYGSYMLYKGDYIRQITPLTVDLDLISKELFALTTSGSEEYCGTVIQRAVKELEWGRNDADMKLVYIAGNEEFTQGSVSYKTAIADALKKNIFVNTIHCGDEEIGIRDYWKDAALRGNGKFFNINADATVRTVKTPFDPQIILCNNKLNDTYISYGSTGRERKMNQIAQDKNAGTISSANYAERAVSKSGSAYKNTSWDLVDKMKEDQNVLPSIKKDELPQELQNKSTEEIKSIITQKEKERTAIQKEIAELETEKAQIEEQL
;
A
#
# COMPACT_ATOMS: atom_id res chain seq x y z
N MET A 1 14.86 -72.04 -47.36
CA MET A 1 15.03 -70.73 -47.93
C MET A 1 13.84 -69.88 -47.58
N LEU A 2 13.98 -68.98 -46.63
CA LEU A 2 13.03 -67.91 -46.35
C LEU A 2 13.85 -66.75 -45.75
N GLU A 3 13.89 -65.64 -46.48
CA GLU A 3 14.69 -64.45 -46.18
C GLU A 3 14.07 -63.67 -45.01
N ALA A 4 14.92 -63.27 -44.05
CA ALA A 4 14.55 -62.36 -42.98
C ALA A 4 14.67 -60.89 -43.50
N ARG A 5 13.56 -60.17 -43.53
CA ARG A 5 13.57 -58.73 -43.80
C ARG A 5 13.82 -57.98 -42.50
N ASN A 6 14.95 -57.27 -42.44
CA ASN A 6 15.21 -56.26 -41.43
C ASN A 6 14.32 -55.06 -41.61
N VAL A 7 13.52 -54.74 -40.59
CA VAL A 7 12.77 -53.46 -40.47
C VAL A 7 13.51 -52.59 -39.47
N THR A 8 14.19 -51.60 -39.96
CA THR A 8 14.78 -50.52 -39.15
C THR A 8 13.67 -49.58 -38.72
N ALA A 9 13.36 -49.58 -37.44
CA ALA A 9 12.47 -48.58 -36.84
C ALA A 9 13.23 -47.28 -36.61
N ASN A 10 12.84 -46.21 -37.33
CA ASN A 10 13.24 -44.83 -37.03
C ASN A 10 12.61 -44.40 -35.71
N ALA A 11 13.40 -44.16 -34.69
CA ALA A 11 12.94 -43.50 -33.46
C ALA A 11 12.87 -41.97 -33.70
N GLU A 12 11.69 -41.41 -33.65
CA GLU A 12 11.50 -39.96 -33.54
C GLU A 12 12.04 -39.44 -32.19
N PRO A 13 12.70 -38.25 -32.15
CA PRO A 13 13.13 -37.69 -30.88
C PRO A 13 11.92 -37.24 -30.06
N ALA A 14 11.83 -37.77 -28.84
CA ALA A 14 10.81 -37.40 -27.85
C ALA A 14 10.86 -35.87 -27.62
N SER A 15 9.76 -35.20 -27.94
CA SER A 15 9.54 -33.80 -27.59
C SER A 15 9.49 -33.65 -26.07
N THR A 16 10.46 -32.99 -25.47
CA THR A 16 10.44 -32.55 -24.08
C THR A 16 9.22 -31.64 -23.87
N PRO A 17 8.39 -31.87 -22.87
CA PRO A 17 7.29 -30.96 -22.56
C PRO A 17 7.89 -29.64 -22.09
N VAL A 18 7.63 -28.57 -22.85
CA VAL A 18 7.84 -27.19 -22.40
C VAL A 18 6.86 -26.96 -21.25
N THR A 19 7.32 -27.13 -20.04
CA THR A 19 6.60 -26.67 -18.86
C THR A 19 6.59 -25.14 -18.91
N ASN A 20 5.50 -24.59 -19.42
CA ASN A 20 5.14 -23.20 -19.17
C ASN A 20 5.02 -23.06 -17.65
N ALA A 21 6.06 -22.55 -17.01
CA ALA A 21 5.99 -22.11 -15.64
C ALA A 21 4.93 -20.97 -15.59
N VAL A 22 3.71 -21.33 -15.25
CA VAL A 22 2.69 -20.38 -14.85
C VAL A 22 3.27 -19.69 -13.62
N THR A 23 3.80 -18.50 -13.77
CA THR A 23 4.21 -17.67 -12.65
C THR A 23 3.01 -17.55 -11.73
N ALA A 24 3.06 -18.23 -10.57
CA ALA A 24 1.99 -18.23 -9.60
C ALA A 24 1.71 -16.76 -9.26
N LYS A 25 0.49 -16.29 -9.57
CA LYS A 25 0.10 -14.91 -9.34
C LYS A 25 0.19 -14.65 -7.84
N LYS A 26 0.99 -13.66 -7.44
CA LYS A 26 1.23 -13.32 -6.05
C LYS A 26 -0.09 -12.96 -5.38
N THR A 27 -0.32 -13.48 -4.17
CA THR A 27 -1.49 -13.15 -3.35
C THR A 27 -1.46 -11.67 -2.96
N LYS A 28 -2.63 -11.05 -2.90
CA LYS A 28 -2.79 -9.62 -2.58
C LYS A 28 -3.52 -9.40 -1.27
N ILE A 29 -3.14 -8.32 -0.60
CA ILE A 29 -3.96 -7.65 0.42
C ILE A 29 -4.39 -6.32 -0.19
N GLN A 30 -5.68 -6.18 -0.46
CA GLN A 30 -6.26 -4.98 -1.04
C GLN A 30 -7.12 -4.27 -0.01
N VAL A 31 -6.82 -3.01 0.27
CA VAL A 31 -7.48 -2.20 1.29
C VAL A 31 -8.03 -0.93 0.65
N ALA A 32 -9.35 -0.74 0.68
CA ALA A 32 -9.96 0.54 0.37
C ALA A 32 -10.23 1.30 1.67
N ILE A 33 -9.65 2.48 1.79
CA ILE A 33 -9.83 3.40 2.91
C ILE A 33 -10.80 4.49 2.48
N LEU A 34 -11.97 4.55 3.14
CA LEU A 34 -13.04 5.51 2.86
C LEU A 34 -13.10 6.47 4.06
N LEU A 35 -12.64 7.71 3.87
CA LEU A 35 -12.52 8.70 4.94
C LEU A 35 -13.60 9.77 4.78
N ASP A 36 -14.32 9.99 5.85
CA ASP A 36 -15.15 11.16 6.00
C ASP A 36 -14.26 12.41 6.11
N THR A 37 -14.50 13.35 5.21
CA THR A 37 -13.85 14.67 5.17
C THR A 37 -14.84 15.80 5.42
N SER A 38 -15.94 15.53 6.12
CA SER A 38 -16.85 16.56 6.64
C SER A 38 -16.15 17.47 7.64
N GLY A 39 -16.79 18.58 7.99
CA GLY A 39 -16.18 19.62 8.82
C GLY A 39 -15.77 19.17 10.24
N SER A 40 -16.43 18.15 10.78
CA SER A 40 -16.16 17.58 12.11
C SER A 40 -14.94 16.64 12.14
N MET A 41 -14.42 16.19 10.98
CA MET A 41 -13.47 15.07 10.88
C MET A 41 -11.99 15.46 10.79
N GLN A 42 -11.61 16.69 11.11
CA GLN A 42 -10.20 17.11 11.10
C GLN A 42 -9.31 16.18 11.95
N GLY A 43 -9.77 15.81 13.16
CA GLY A 43 -9.04 14.92 14.04
C GLY A 43 -8.88 13.50 13.47
N LEU A 44 -9.88 12.97 12.76
CA LEU A 44 -9.77 11.69 12.05
C LEU A 44 -8.65 11.72 11.01
N ILE A 45 -8.60 12.78 10.20
CA ILE A 45 -7.58 12.92 9.17
C ILE A 45 -6.18 12.98 9.78
N GLU A 46 -5.99 13.72 10.87
CA GLU A 46 -4.71 13.77 11.58
C GLU A 46 -4.31 12.41 12.18
N GLN A 47 -5.27 11.66 12.72
CA GLN A 47 -5.02 10.29 13.20
C GLN A 47 -4.68 9.34 12.05
N ALA A 48 -5.36 9.44 10.90
CA ALA A 48 -5.05 8.63 9.72
C ALA A 48 -3.63 8.89 9.22
N LYS A 49 -3.20 10.16 9.15
CA LYS A 49 -1.82 10.55 8.82
C LYS A 49 -0.80 9.94 9.80
N SER A 50 -1.12 9.98 11.09
CA SER A 50 -0.23 9.45 12.13
C SER A 50 -0.10 7.94 12.13
N ARG A 51 -1.13 7.20 11.68
CA ARG A 51 -1.18 5.73 11.76
C ARG A 51 -0.84 5.02 10.45
N LEU A 52 -0.75 5.74 9.34
CA LEU A 52 -0.57 5.15 8.01
C LEU A 52 0.60 4.15 7.99
N TRP A 53 1.77 4.56 8.45
CA TRP A 53 2.97 3.73 8.37
C TRP A 53 2.93 2.55 9.33
N ASN A 54 2.35 2.71 10.51
CA ASN A 54 2.13 1.61 11.45
C ASN A 54 1.20 0.55 10.85
N ILE A 55 0.09 0.97 10.21
CA ILE A 55 -0.83 0.05 9.51
C ILE A 55 -0.10 -0.69 8.39
N VAL A 56 0.64 0.02 7.55
CA VAL A 56 1.41 -0.60 6.46
C VAL A 56 2.41 -1.62 7.02
N ASN A 57 3.17 -1.26 8.06
CA ASN A 57 4.14 -2.16 8.70
C ASN A 57 3.45 -3.41 9.24
N THR A 58 2.31 -3.27 9.91
CA THR A 58 1.53 -4.39 10.41
C THR A 58 1.07 -5.31 9.27
N LEU A 59 0.57 -4.76 8.16
CA LEU A 59 0.14 -5.55 7.01
C LEU A 59 1.32 -6.35 6.39
N THR A 60 2.53 -5.83 6.43
CA THR A 60 3.71 -6.51 5.89
C THR A 60 4.17 -7.72 6.72
N THR A 61 3.73 -7.83 7.97
CA THR A 61 4.00 -9.01 8.81
C THR A 61 3.18 -10.23 8.41
N LEU A 62 2.06 -9.99 7.72
CA LEU A 62 1.17 -11.07 7.29
C LEU A 62 1.85 -11.96 6.25
N LYS A 63 1.64 -13.26 6.37
CA LYS A 63 2.17 -14.26 5.45
C LYS A 63 1.04 -15.15 4.93
N TYR A 64 1.10 -15.45 3.64
CA TYR A 64 0.28 -16.47 3.03
C TYR A 64 1.18 -17.53 2.40
N LYS A 65 1.08 -18.78 2.89
CA LYS A 65 1.96 -19.89 2.48
C LYS A 65 3.46 -19.56 2.57
N GLY A 66 3.84 -18.79 3.61
CA GLY A 66 5.22 -18.36 3.85
C GLY A 66 5.70 -17.11 3.10
N GLU A 67 4.92 -16.61 2.14
CA GLU A 67 5.26 -15.43 1.36
C GLU A 67 4.51 -14.17 1.86
N THR A 68 5.13 -13.01 1.71
CA THR A 68 4.48 -11.72 1.97
C THR A 68 3.58 -11.35 0.80
N PRO A 69 2.26 -11.16 1.01
CA PRO A 69 1.35 -10.69 -0.02
C PRO A 69 1.76 -9.32 -0.57
N GLU A 70 1.32 -9.00 -1.77
CA GLU A 70 1.41 -7.65 -2.31
C GLU A 70 0.31 -6.78 -1.70
N ILE A 71 0.68 -5.60 -1.19
CA ILE A 71 -0.25 -4.68 -0.55
C ILE A 71 -0.65 -3.61 -1.56
N GLU A 72 -1.95 -3.48 -1.82
CA GLU A 72 -2.54 -2.40 -2.62
C GLU A 72 -3.53 -1.62 -1.76
N ILE A 73 -3.43 -0.30 -1.77
CA ILE A 73 -4.31 0.60 -1.02
C ILE A 73 -5.02 1.54 -1.99
N ALA A 74 -6.32 1.74 -1.80
CA ALA A 74 -7.10 2.78 -2.45
C ALA A 74 -7.58 3.78 -1.40
N LEU A 75 -7.71 5.04 -1.80
CA LEU A 75 -8.19 6.11 -0.93
C LEU A 75 -9.41 6.78 -1.56
N TYR A 76 -10.46 6.92 -0.78
CA TYR A 76 -11.67 7.71 -1.08
C TYR A 76 -11.87 8.73 0.01
N GLU A 77 -12.43 9.87 -0.36
CA GLU A 77 -13.05 10.81 0.57
C GLU A 77 -14.54 10.94 0.30
N TYR A 78 -15.30 11.22 1.34
CA TYR A 78 -16.73 11.51 1.24
C TYR A 78 -17.12 12.58 2.28
N GLY A 79 -18.28 13.21 2.11
CA GLY A 79 -18.81 14.19 3.06
C GLY A 79 -18.43 15.66 2.77
N SER A 80 -17.48 15.92 1.89
CA SER A 80 -17.02 17.30 1.60
C SER A 80 -17.94 18.06 0.64
N TYR A 81 -18.31 19.31 0.97
CA TYR A 81 -19.05 20.21 0.08
C TYR A 81 -18.34 20.49 -1.26
N MET A 82 -17.03 20.40 -1.29
CA MET A 82 -16.27 20.60 -2.51
C MET A 82 -16.59 19.54 -3.58
N LEU A 83 -17.25 18.45 -3.18
CA LEU A 83 -17.54 17.28 -3.99
C LEU A 83 -19.03 17.13 -4.36
N TYR A 84 -19.85 18.17 -4.18
CA TYR A 84 -21.31 18.10 -4.35
C TYR A 84 -21.77 17.56 -5.72
N LYS A 85 -21.00 17.76 -6.78
CA LYS A 85 -21.29 17.23 -8.13
C LYS A 85 -21.09 15.72 -8.27
N GLY A 86 -20.40 15.07 -7.31
CA GLY A 86 -20.10 13.64 -7.30
C GLY A 86 -20.73 12.94 -6.11
N ASP A 87 -21.94 13.31 -5.70
CA ASP A 87 -22.62 12.77 -4.52
C ASP A 87 -21.76 12.92 -3.24
N TYR A 88 -20.99 14.00 -3.16
CA TYR A 88 -20.04 14.28 -2.06
C TYR A 88 -18.95 13.23 -1.91
N ILE A 89 -18.60 12.50 -2.97
CA ILE A 89 -17.64 11.39 -2.97
C ILE A 89 -16.60 11.57 -4.07
N ARG A 90 -15.34 11.31 -3.74
CA ARG A 90 -14.24 11.26 -4.71
C ARG A 90 -13.35 10.05 -4.46
N GLN A 91 -13.07 9.28 -5.53
CA GLN A 91 -11.93 8.38 -5.54
C GLN A 91 -10.66 9.24 -5.68
N ILE A 92 -9.81 9.21 -4.66
CA ILE A 92 -8.55 9.96 -4.65
C ILE A 92 -7.47 9.14 -5.36
N THR A 93 -7.36 7.86 -4.97
CA THR A 93 -6.46 6.91 -5.63
C THR A 93 -7.17 5.61 -5.93
N PRO A 94 -6.90 4.94 -7.07
CA PRO A 94 -7.28 3.55 -7.25
C PRO A 94 -6.44 2.63 -6.33
N LEU A 95 -6.69 1.32 -6.37
CA LEU A 95 -5.81 0.33 -5.73
C LEU A 95 -4.40 0.45 -6.32
N THR A 96 -3.43 0.73 -5.47
CA THR A 96 -2.05 0.99 -5.88
C THR A 96 -1.05 0.46 -4.86
N VAL A 97 0.11 0.03 -5.34
CA VAL A 97 1.28 -0.32 -4.52
C VAL A 97 2.13 0.92 -4.17
N ASP A 98 1.81 2.08 -4.74
CA ASP A 98 2.53 3.35 -4.52
C ASP A 98 2.12 3.97 -3.18
N LEU A 99 2.78 3.56 -2.11
CA LEU A 99 2.52 4.04 -0.75
C LEU A 99 2.87 5.52 -0.56
N ASP A 100 3.77 6.07 -1.38
CA ASP A 100 4.12 7.50 -1.36
C ASP A 100 3.00 8.35 -1.96
N LEU A 101 2.29 7.82 -2.96
CA LEU A 101 1.10 8.47 -3.50
C LEU A 101 -0.01 8.49 -2.44
N ILE A 102 -0.26 7.37 -1.76
CA ILE A 102 -1.25 7.32 -0.68
C ILE A 102 -0.93 8.34 0.42
N SER A 103 0.32 8.39 0.88
CA SER A 103 0.74 9.37 1.88
C SER A 103 0.55 10.82 1.39
N LYS A 104 1.00 11.14 0.18
CA LYS A 104 0.84 12.46 -0.43
C LYS A 104 -0.61 12.92 -0.44
N GLU A 105 -1.48 12.08 -0.94
CA GLU A 105 -2.91 12.40 -1.07
C GLU A 105 -3.59 12.51 0.30
N LEU A 106 -3.25 11.63 1.26
CA LEU A 106 -3.75 11.72 2.62
C LEU A 106 -3.35 13.03 3.31
N PHE A 107 -2.10 13.48 3.13
CA PHE A 107 -1.63 14.75 3.68
C PHE A 107 -2.26 15.98 3.00
N ALA A 108 -2.76 15.84 1.79
CA ALA A 108 -3.46 16.90 1.05
C ALA A 108 -4.94 17.04 1.43
N LEU A 109 -5.52 16.10 2.20
CA LEU A 109 -6.93 16.16 2.60
C LEU A 109 -7.22 17.35 3.50
N THR A 110 -8.35 17.99 3.23
CA THR A 110 -8.95 19.06 4.03
C THR A 110 -10.39 18.72 4.33
N THR A 111 -10.95 19.25 5.41
CA THR A 111 -12.31 18.94 5.86
C THR A 111 -13.27 20.09 5.57
N SER A 112 -14.48 19.77 5.08
CA SER A 112 -15.58 20.72 4.90
C SER A 112 -16.88 19.96 4.59
N GLY A 113 -18.05 20.49 4.98
CA GLY A 113 -19.33 19.87 4.61
C GLY A 113 -19.97 19.02 5.68
N SER A 114 -21.07 18.33 5.30
CA SER A 114 -21.93 17.57 6.23
C SER A 114 -22.79 16.48 5.57
N GLU A 115 -22.56 16.10 4.30
CA GLU A 115 -23.41 15.13 3.57
C GLU A 115 -22.67 13.78 3.43
N GLU A 116 -22.91 12.85 4.35
CA GLU A 116 -22.05 11.69 4.59
C GLU A 116 -22.70 10.38 4.14
N TYR A 117 -22.62 10.09 2.85
CA TYR A 117 -23.32 8.97 2.22
C TYR A 117 -22.54 7.66 2.28
N CYS A 118 -22.50 7.02 3.47
CA CYS A 118 -21.77 5.75 3.73
C CYS A 118 -22.14 4.64 2.75
N GLY A 119 -23.45 4.43 2.50
CA GLY A 119 -23.91 3.41 1.56
C GLY A 119 -23.41 3.65 0.13
N THR A 120 -23.40 4.91 -0.31
CA THR A 120 -22.97 5.28 -1.66
C THR A 120 -21.47 5.12 -1.85
N VAL A 121 -20.65 5.55 -0.88
CA VAL A 121 -19.17 5.41 -1.00
C VAL A 121 -18.74 3.94 -0.98
N ILE A 122 -19.37 3.09 -0.15
CA ILE A 122 -19.12 1.65 -0.16
C ILE A 122 -19.49 1.07 -1.54
N GLN A 123 -20.67 1.39 -2.07
CA GLN A 123 -21.11 0.90 -3.39
C GLN A 123 -20.13 1.30 -4.49
N ARG A 124 -19.65 2.56 -4.48
CA ARG A 124 -18.69 3.05 -5.46
C ARG A 124 -17.35 2.31 -5.34
N ALA A 125 -16.79 2.17 -4.15
CA ALA A 125 -15.55 1.44 -3.93
C ALA A 125 -15.64 -0.02 -4.41
N VAL A 126 -16.78 -0.70 -4.14
CA VAL A 126 -17.03 -2.08 -4.58
C VAL A 126 -17.13 -2.21 -6.11
N LYS A 127 -17.67 -1.20 -6.79
CA LYS A 127 -17.91 -1.23 -8.26
C LYS A 127 -16.73 -0.69 -9.06
N GLU A 128 -16.10 0.38 -8.61
CA GLU A 128 -15.10 1.16 -9.36
C GLU A 128 -13.68 0.60 -9.22
N LEU A 129 -13.34 -0.02 -8.07
CA LEU A 129 -12.01 -0.57 -7.85
C LEU A 129 -11.80 -1.92 -8.56
N GLU A 130 -10.60 -2.10 -9.08
CA GLU A 130 -10.15 -3.34 -9.72
C GLU A 130 -9.73 -4.40 -8.69
N TRP A 131 -10.72 -4.91 -7.97
CA TRP A 131 -10.49 -5.95 -6.97
C TRP A 131 -9.97 -7.25 -7.59
N GLY A 132 -9.01 -7.87 -6.90
CA GLY A 132 -8.45 -9.17 -7.27
C GLY A 132 -9.52 -10.26 -7.40
N ARG A 133 -9.25 -11.21 -8.30
CA ARG A 133 -10.15 -12.36 -8.57
C ARG A 133 -9.62 -13.67 -8.00
N ASN A 134 -8.47 -13.64 -7.34
CA ASN A 134 -7.92 -14.80 -6.66
C ASN A 134 -8.62 -14.98 -5.31
N ASP A 135 -9.13 -16.19 -5.03
CA ASP A 135 -9.81 -16.49 -3.76
C ASP A 135 -8.90 -16.36 -2.54
N ALA A 136 -7.58 -16.41 -2.76
CA ALA A 136 -6.58 -16.18 -1.72
C ALA A 136 -6.32 -14.70 -1.43
N ASP A 137 -6.84 -13.76 -2.25
CA ASP A 137 -6.69 -12.33 -2.02
C ASP A 137 -7.55 -11.89 -0.82
N MET A 138 -6.94 -11.15 0.11
CA MET A 138 -7.66 -10.49 1.19
C MET A 138 -8.15 -9.13 0.71
N LYS A 139 -9.48 -8.89 0.76
CA LYS A 139 -10.12 -7.67 0.27
C LYS A 139 -10.88 -7.00 1.39
N LEU A 140 -10.47 -5.79 1.76
CA LEU A 140 -10.96 -5.07 2.93
C LEU A 140 -11.41 -3.67 2.55
N VAL A 141 -12.55 -3.27 3.08
CA VAL A 141 -12.99 -1.88 3.15
C VAL A 141 -12.88 -1.44 4.61
N TYR A 142 -12.28 -0.28 4.85
CA TYR A 142 -12.36 0.45 6.10
C TYR A 142 -13.06 1.77 5.83
N ILE A 143 -14.22 1.98 6.44
CA ILE A 143 -14.95 3.23 6.37
C ILE A 143 -14.94 3.90 7.73
N ALA A 144 -14.58 5.19 7.77
CA ALA A 144 -14.46 5.97 8.99
C ALA A 144 -15.26 7.28 8.88
N GLY A 145 -16.00 7.63 9.95
CA GLY A 145 -16.84 8.83 10.05
C GLY A 145 -17.62 8.86 11.37
N ASN A 146 -18.55 9.80 11.53
CA ASN A 146 -19.28 10.00 12.78
C ASN A 146 -20.79 10.15 12.66
N GLU A 147 -21.33 10.38 11.46
CA GLU A 147 -22.75 10.58 11.25
C GLU A 147 -23.52 9.27 11.11
N GLU A 148 -24.85 9.33 11.09
CA GLU A 148 -25.71 8.15 10.95
C GLU A 148 -25.42 7.40 9.64
N PHE A 149 -25.14 6.11 9.73
CA PHE A 149 -24.72 5.25 8.61
C PHE A 149 -25.77 5.08 7.51
N THR A 150 -27.01 5.51 7.77
CA THR A 150 -28.15 5.38 6.86
C THR A 150 -28.34 6.55 5.91
N GLN A 151 -27.52 7.61 6.02
CA GLN A 151 -27.63 8.79 5.16
C GLN A 151 -27.49 8.47 3.68
N GLY A 152 -28.20 9.25 2.84
CA GLY A 152 -28.16 9.13 1.39
C GLY A 152 -29.18 8.15 0.81
N SER A 153 -29.21 8.02 -0.52
CA SER A 153 -30.20 7.24 -1.25
C SER A 153 -29.84 5.75 -1.40
N VAL A 154 -28.56 5.40 -1.24
CA VAL A 154 -28.09 4.02 -1.35
C VAL A 154 -28.09 3.35 0.02
N SER A 155 -28.90 2.29 0.14
CA SER A 155 -28.90 1.48 1.37
C SER A 155 -27.52 0.83 1.62
N TYR A 156 -26.91 1.12 2.78
CA TYR A 156 -25.66 0.47 3.17
C TYR A 156 -25.80 -1.06 3.25
N LYS A 157 -27.00 -1.57 3.60
CA LYS A 157 -27.28 -3.03 3.64
C LYS A 157 -27.11 -3.67 2.27
N THR A 158 -27.59 -2.99 1.23
CA THR A 158 -27.43 -3.45 -0.16
C THR A 158 -25.97 -3.34 -0.62
N ALA A 159 -25.32 -2.21 -0.34
CA ALA A 159 -23.92 -1.98 -0.72
C ALA A 159 -22.99 -3.02 -0.09
N ILE A 160 -23.20 -3.33 1.19
CA ILE A 160 -22.42 -4.35 1.93
C ILE A 160 -22.72 -5.77 1.42
N ALA A 161 -23.98 -6.09 1.12
CA ALA A 161 -24.32 -7.38 0.52
C ALA A 161 -23.62 -7.58 -0.84
N ASP A 162 -23.49 -6.53 -1.64
CA ASP A 162 -22.77 -6.58 -2.93
C ASP A 162 -21.24 -6.69 -2.71
N ALA A 163 -20.69 -6.09 -1.65
CA ALA A 163 -19.29 -6.29 -1.25
C ALA A 163 -19.00 -7.75 -0.92
N LEU A 164 -19.84 -8.38 -0.09
CA LEU A 164 -19.67 -9.78 0.31
C LEU A 164 -19.76 -10.77 -0.86
N LYS A 165 -20.58 -10.50 -1.90
CA LYS A 165 -20.62 -11.30 -3.13
C LYS A 165 -19.26 -11.34 -3.85
N LYS A 166 -18.41 -10.37 -3.63
CA LYS A 166 -17.04 -10.27 -4.16
C LYS A 166 -15.95 -10.67 -3.13
N ASN A 167 -16.35 -11.25 -1.98
CA ASN A 167 -15.47 -11.54 -0.84
C ASN A 167 -14.74 -10.29 -0.33
N ILE A 168 -15.41 -9.13 -0.33
CA ILE A 168 -14.89 -7.88 0.24
C ILE A 168 -15.53 -7.70 1.61
N PHE A 169 -14.70 -7.68 2.66
CA PHE A 169 -15.14 -7.50 4.04
C PHE A 169 -15.17 -6.01 4.41
N VAL A 170 -16.19 -5.58 5.14
CA VAL A 170 -16.40 -4.17 5.47
C VAL A 170 -16.19 -3.96 6.96
N ASN A 171 -15.14 -3.21 7.31
CA ASN A 171 -14.87 -2.77 8.68
C ASN A 171 -15.32 -1.32 8.84
N THR A 172 -15.84 -0.98 10.01
CA THR A 172 -16.28 0.37 10.32
C THR A 172 -15.51 0.97 11.48
N ILE A 173 -15.23 2.27 11.40
CA ILE A 173 -14.54 3.06 12.42
C ILE A 173 -15.42 4.25 12.74
N HIS A 174 -16.15 4.18 13.85
CA HIS A 174 -16.93 5.30 14.33
C HIS A 174 -16.04 6.26 15.13
N CYS A 175 -16.17 7.56 14.83
CA CYS A 175 -15.36 8.62 15.41
C CYS A 175 -16.20 9.43 16.39
N GLY A 176 -16.27 9.00 17.65
CA GLY A 176 -17.09 9.66 18.67
C GLY A 176 -17.44 8.74 19.84
N ASP A 177 -18.63 8.94 20.39
CA ASP A 177 -19.18 8.09 21.46
C ASP A 177 -19.58 6.72 20.92
N GLU A 178 -19.19 5.65 21.62
CA GLU A 178 -19.42 4.27 21.17
C GLU A 178 -20.91 3.91 21.12
N GLU A 179 -21.72 4.39 22.08
CA GLU A 179 -23.16 4.11 22.12
C GLU A 179 -23.87 4.79 20.95
N ILE A 180 -23.42 6.00 20.58
CA ILE A 180 -23.90 6.70 19.39
C ILE A 180 -23.55 5.89 18.14
N GLY A 181 -22.31 5.41 17.99
CA GLY A 181 -21.90 4.58 16.85
C GLY A 181 -22.70 3.28 16.74
N ILE A 182 -23.07 2.67 17.88
CA ILE A 182 -23.94 1.49 17.89
C ILE A 182 -25.36 1.86 17.45
N ARG A 183 -25.94 2.92 18.00
CA ARG A 183 -27.28 3.41 17.67
C ARG A 183 -27.39 3.81 16.20
N ASP A 184 -26.37 4.46 15.68
CA ASP A 184 -26.33 5.03 14.33
C ASP A 184 -25.80 4.04 13.27
N TYR A 185 -25.92 2.72 13.57
CA TYR A 185 -25.73 1.57 12.68
C TYR A 185 -24.28 1.25 12.24
N TRP A 186 -23.26 1.88 12.81
CA TRP A 186 -21.85 1.55 12.48
C TRP A 186 -21.50 0.11 12.84
N LYS A 187 -21.95 -0.36 14.02
CA LYS A 187 -21.76 -1.75 14.45
C LYS A 187 -22.57 -2.74 13.62
N ASP A 188 -23.83 -2.42 13.28
CA ASP A 188 -24.65 -3.27 12.40
C ASP A 188 -24.01 -3.41 11.01
N ALA A 189 -23.46 -2.32 10.46
CA ALA A 189 -22.78 -2.34 9.18
C ALA A 189 -21.54 -3.26 9.19
N ALA A 190 -20.71 -3.17 10.22
CA ALA A 190 -19.54 -4.05 10.37
C ALA A 190 -19.95 -5.53 10.48
N LEU A 191 -20.95 -5.85 11.31
CA LEU A 191 -21.44 -7.22 11.45
C LEU A 191 -22.00 -7.78 10.15
N ARG A 192 -22.76 -6.98 9.39
CA ARG A 192 -23.24 -7.36 8.06
C ARG A 192 -22.12 -7.56 7.07
N GLY A 193 -21.04 -6.80 7.19
CA GLY A 193 -19.86 -6.87 6.32
C GLY A 193 -18.85 -7.96 6.69
N ASN A 194 -19.19 -8.85 7.66
CA ASN A 194 -18.26 -9.83 8.21
C ASN A 194 -16.94 -9.19 8.68
N GLY A 195 -17.00 -7.91 9.07
CA GLY A 195 -15.88 -7.11 9.54
C GLY A 195 -15.94 -6.81 11.02
N LYS A 196 -15.10 -5.86 11.42
CA LYS A 196 -14.99 -5.39 12.80
C LYS A 196 -15.50 -3.96 12.93
N PHE A 197 -16.18 -3.69 14.04
CA PHE A 197 -16.52 -2.34 14.48
C PHE A 197 -15.41 -1.82 15.39
N PHE A 198 -14.92 -0.65 15.09
CA PHE A 198 -13.99 0.10 15.92
C PHE A 198 -14.62 1.42 16.32
N ASN A 199 -14.35 1.85 17.54
CA ASN A 199 -14.70 3.18 18.00
C ASN A 199 -13.44 3.94 18.41
N ILE A 200 -13.29 5.17 17.94
CA ILE A 200 -12.15 6.02 18.25
C ILE A 200 -12.62 7.41 18.67
N ASN A 201 -11.87 8.02 19.57
CA ASN A 201 -12.01 9.45 19.80
C ASN A 201 -11.17 10.20 18.76
N ALA A 202 -11.83 10.82 17.77
CA ALA A 202 -11.16 11.55 16.70
C ALA A 202 -10.28 12.70 17.20
N ASP A 203 -10.65 13.31 18.34
CA ASP A 203 -9.93 14.44 18.94
C ASP A 203 -8.77 14.01 19.84
N ALA A 204 -8.64 12.70 20.11
CA ALA A 204 -7.55 12.21 20.92
C ALA A 204 -6.21 12.29 20.16
N THR A 205 -5.21 12.86 20.82
CA THR A 205 -3.84 12.86 20.28
C THR A 205 -3.32 11.42 20.21
N VAL A 206 -2.84 11.01 19.04
CA VAL A 206 -2.17 9.71 18.89
C VAL A 206 -0.89 9.73 19.73
N ARG A 207 -0.85 8.83 20.71
CA ARG A 207 0.36 8.67 21.52
C ARG A 207 1.40 7.94 20.67
N THR A 208 2.54 8.57 20.47
CA THR A 208 3.72 7.97 19.86
C THR A 208 4.76 7.76 20.93
N VAL A 209 5.27 6.54 21.02
CA VAL A 209 6.36 6.24 21.95
C VAL A 209 7.68 6.62 21.28
N LYS A 210 8.37 7.60 21.85
CA LYS A 210 9.72 7.96 21.39
C LYS A 210 10.73 6.99 21.98
N THR A 211 11.58 6.44 21.16
CA THR A 211 12.63 5.52 21.57
C THR A 211 14.04 6.06 21.25
N PRO A 212 15.10 5.58 21.90
CA PRO A 212 16.47 5.95 21.56
C PRO A 212 16.89 5.51 20.16
N PHE A 213 16.13 4.61 19.54
CA PHE A 213 16.41 4.06 18.22
C PHE A 213 15.86 4.93 17.08
N ASP A 214 14.84 5.77 17.32
CA ASP A 214 14.25 6.63 16.29
C ASP A 214 15.29 7.47 15.54
N PRO A 215 16.23 8.17 16.19
CA PRO A 215 17.26 8.95 15.49
C PRO A 215 18.18 8.09 14.62
N GLN A 216 18.48 6.86 15.05
CA GLN A 216 19.35 5.93 14.32
C GLN A 216 18.63 5.41 13.05
N ILE A 217 17.36 5.03 13.19
CA ILE A 217 16.50 4.61 12.08
C ILE A 217 16.35 5.74 11.05
N ILE A 218 16.15 6.99 11.50
CA ILE A 218 16.09 8.17 10.64
C ILE A 218 17.41 8.40 9.90
N LEU A 219 18.55 8.22 10.55
CA LEU A 219 19.85 8.32 9.91
C LEU A 219 20.02 7.23 8.82
N CYS A 220 19.61 6.01 9.11
CA CYS A 220 19.58 4.91 8.12
C CYS A 220 18.66 5.24 6.95
N ASN A 221 17.49 5.88 7.17
CA ASN A 221 16.61 6.31 6.10
C ASN A 221 17.28 7.34 5.16
N ASN A 222 18.07 8.26 5.69
CA ASN A 222 18.81 9.21 4.84
C ASN A 222 19.81 8.47 3.93
N LYS A 223 20.57 7.52 4.47
CA LYS A 223 21.45 6.65 3.67
C LYS A 223 20.66 5.82 2.65
N LEU A 224 19.47 5.31 3.04
CA LEU A 224 18.60 4.55 2.17
C LEU A 224 18.15 5.39 0.96
N ASN A 225 17.82 6.67 1.17
CA ASN A 225 17.44 7.60 0.09
C ASN A 225 18.52 7.77 -0.97
N ASP A 226 19.81 7.68 -0.59
CA ASP A 226 20.94 7.80 -1.52
C ASP A 226 21.14 6.54 -2.38
N THR A 227 20.43 5.46 -2.08
CA THR A 227 20.50 4.22 -2.86
C THR A 227 19.51 4.18 -4.04
N TYR A 228 18.51 5.07 -4.08
CA TYR A 228 17.53 5.11 -5.17
C TYR A 228 18.06 5.85 -6.37
N ILE A 229 17.98 5.21 -7.53
CA ILE A 229 18.41 5.76 -8.84
C ILE A 229 17.14 5.99 -9.67
N SER A 230 16.72 7.25 -9.77
CA SER A 230 15.52 7.59 -10.53
C SER A 230 15.74 7.41 -12.04
N TYR A 231 14.77 6.80 -12.74
CA TYR A 231 14.76 6.66 -14.18
C TYR A 231 13.34 6.89 -14.75
N GLY A 232 13.26 7.05 -16.07
CA GLY A 232 12.01 7.32 -16.76
C GLY A 232 11.56 8.78 -16.67
N SER A 233 10.52 9.13 -17.42
CA SER A 233 10.02 10.52 -17.54
C SER A 233 9.56 11.13 -16.21
N THR A 234 9.05 10.31 -15.29
CA THR A 234 8.54 10.75 -13.97
C THR A 234 9.48 10.41 -12.81
N GLY A 235 10.61 9.76 -13.08
CA GLY A 235 11.48 9.22 -12.02
C GLY A 235 11.98 10.26 -11.04
N ARG A 236 12.39 11.45 -11.53
CA ARG A 236 12.81 12.57 -10.68
C ARG A 236 11.68 13.06 -9.76
N GLU A 237 10.47 13.24 -10.31
CA GLU A 237 9.30 13.67 -9.55
C GLU A 237 8.95 12.66 -8.46
N ARG A 238 8.96 11.38 -8.79
CA ARG A 238 8.70 10.27 -7.86
C ARG A 238 9.71 10.24 -6.71
N LYS A 239 11.02 10.39 -7.02
CA LYS A 239 12.05 10.50 -5.99
C LYS A 239 11.87 11.72 -5.09
N MET A 240 11.49 12.86 -5.65
CA MET A 240 11.19 14.06 -4.87
C MET A 240 9.96 13.84 -3.97
N ASN A 241 8.92 13.17 -4.46
CA ASN A 241 7.77 12.80 -3.65
C ASN A 241 8.17 11.89 -2.49
N GLN A 242 8.99 10.85 -2.73
CA GLN A 242 9.51 9.99 -1.66
C GLN A 242 10.13 10.79 -0.52
N ILE A 243 11.00 11.76 -0.85
CA ILE A 243 11.66 12.63 0.15
C ILE A 243 10.64 13.55 0.84
N ALA A 244 9.63 14.04 0.10
CA ALA A 244 8.58 14.87 0.68
C ALA A 244 7.74 14.07 1.69
N GLN A 245 7.44 12.80 1.43
CA GLN A 245 6.71 11.95 2.38
C GLN A 245 7.53 11.62 3.63
N ASP A 246 8.85 11.50 3.52
CA ASP A 246 9.75 11.41 4.69
C ASP A 246 9.61 12.66 5.58
N LYS A 247 9.59 13.86 4.97
CA LYS A 247 9.38 15.12 5.70
C LYS A 247 7.98 15.19 6.33
N ASN A 248 6.95 14.79 5.61
CA ASN A 248 5.58 14.74 6.12
C ASN A 248 5.49 13.86 7.38
N ALA A 249 6.05 12.66 7.35
CA ALA A 249 6.13 11.81 8.53
C ALA A 249 6.85 12.50 9.71
N GLY A 250 7.93 13.21 9.42
CA GLY A 250 8.69 13.98 10.41
C GLY A 250 7.92 15.16 11.02
N THR A 251 6.94 15.75 10.32
CA THR A 251 6.05 16.79 10.89
C THR A 251 5.13 16.25 11.97
N ILE A 252 4.78 14.96 11.90
CA ILE A 252 3.96 14.30 12.92
C ILE A 252 4.81 14.06 14.18
N SER A 253 5.87 13.26 14.04
CA SER A 253 6.80 12.97 15.13
C SER A 253 8.05 12.24 14.63
N SER A 254 9.11 12.17 15.47
CA SER A 254 10.28 11.33 15.19
C SER A 254 9.92 9.84 15.11
N ALA A 255 9.01 9.37 15.95
CA ALA A 255 8.54 8.00 15.92
C ALA A 255 7.82 7.68 14.61
N ASN A 256 6.94 8.58 14.11
CA ASN A 256 6.27 8.40 12.83
C ASN A 256 7.26 8.41 11.65
N TYR A 257 8.32 9.24 11.73
CA TYR A 257 9.39 9.21 10.74
C TYR A 257 10.14 7.86 10.76
N ALA A 258 10.42 7.32 11.95
CA ALA A 258 11.04 6.00 12.07
C ALA A 258 10.14 4.89 11.51
N GLU A 259 8.83 4.89 11.81
CA GLU A 259 7.86 3.95 11.23
C GLU A 259 7.84 4.04 9.70
N ARG A 260 7.91 5.25 9.14
CA ARG A 260 8.04 5.46 7.69
C ARG A 260 9.32 4.81 7.14
N ALA A 261 10.46 4.98 7.82
CA ALA A 261 11.73 4.39 7.41
C ALA A 261 11.67 2.85 7.43
N VAL A 262 11.03 2.27 8.45
CA VAL A 262 10.76 0.83 8.53
C VAL A 262 9.91 0.37 7.35
N SER A 263 8.81 1.07 7.02
CA SER A 263 8.00 0.78 5.83
C SER A 263 8.82 0.76 4.56
N LYS A 264 9.69 1.76 4.35
CA LYS A 264 10.56 1.86 3.17
C LYS A 264 11.62 0.76 3.10
N SER A 265 12.04 0.22 4.23
CA SER A 265 12.99 -0.88 4.28
C SER A 265 12.34 -2.24 4.00
N GLY A 266 11.01 -2.31 4.09
CA GLY A 266 10.24 -3.54 3.95
C GLY A 266 10.05 -3.99 2.50
N SER A 267 9.74 -5.27 2.33
CA SER A 267 9.56 -5.90 1.01
C SER A 267 8.31 -5.42 0.24
N ALA A 268 7.36 -4.78 0.91
CA ALA A 268 6.17 -4.22 0.29
C ALA A 268 6.43 -2.87 -0.40
N TYR A 269 7.47 -2.15 0.02
CA TYR A 269 7.85 -0.88 -0.58
C TYR A 269 8.70 -1.11 -1.83
N LYS A 270 8.08 -1.02 -3.01
CA LYS A 270 8.71 -1.28 -4.30
C LYS A 270 8.48 -0.11 -5.25
N ASN A 271 9.53 0.27 -5.95
CA ASN A 271 9.54 1.43 -6.84
C ASN A 271 10.00 1.07 -8.26
N THR A 272 9.65 -0.11 -8.75
CA THR A 272 10.10 -0.63 -10.05
C THR A 272 9.73 0.25 -11.24
N SER A 273 8.72 1.12 -11.08
CA SER A 273 8.30 2.07 -12.13
C SER A 273 9.23 3.28 -12.28
N TRP A 274 10.08 3.58 -11.29
CA TRP A 274 10.91 4.77 -11.30
C TRP A 274 12.30 4.61 -10.67
N ASP A 275 12.53 3.55 -9.89
CA ASP A 275 13.84 3.25 -9.29
C ASP A 275 14.54 2.12 -10.05
N LEU A 276 15.71 2.40 -10.56
CA LEU A 276 16.46 1.49 -11.40
C LEU A 276 17.00 0.29 -10.62
N VAL A 277 17.27 0.44 -9.32
CA VAL A 277 17.74 -0.66 -8.47
C VAL A 277 16.62 -1.69 -8.29
N ASP A 278 15.39 -1.25 -7.97
CA ASP A 278 14.25 -2.15 -7.86
C ASP A 278 13.87 -2.77 -9.21
N LYS A 279 13.96 -1.98 -10.30
CA LYS A 279 13.68 -2.48 -11.65
C LYS A 279 14.65 -3.57 -12.09
N MET A 280 15.93 -3.43 -11.80
CA MET A 280 16.93 -4.44 -12.10
C MET A 280 16.78 -5.74 -11.29
N LYS A 281 16.22 -5.67 -10.07
CA LYS A 281 15.85 -6.88 -9.31
C LYS A 281 14.74 -7.66 -9.99
N GLU A 282 13.81 -6.97 -10.63
CA GLU A 282 12.68 -7.57 -11.33
C GLU A 282 13.10 -8.09 -12.73
N ASP A 283 13.91 -7.32 -13.46
CA ASP A 283 14.39 -7.63 -14.81
C ASP A 283 15.86 -7.21 -14.98
N GLN A 284 16.76 -8.18 -14.90
CA GLN A 284 18.20 -7.97 -15.04
C GLN A 284 18.63 -7.49 -16.44
N ASN A 285 17.75 -7.63 -17.43
CA ASN A 285 18.02 -7.27 -18.82
C ASN A 285 17.36 -5.94 -19.24
N VAL A 286 16.82 -5.17 -18.32
CA VAL A 286 16.05 -3.95 -18.62
C VAL A 286 16.89 -2.81 -19.19
N LEU A 287 18.18 -2.69 -18.82
CA LEU A 287 19.03 -1.55 -19.16
C LEU A 287 19.07 -1.22 -20.67
N PRO A 288 19.20 -2.18 -21.60
CA PRO A 288 19.19 -1.88 -23.03
C PRO A 288 17.89 -1.27 -23.55
N SER A 289 16.77 -1.45 -22.82
CA SER A 289 15.46 -0.91 -23.20
C SER A 289 15.22 0.52 -22.69
N ILE A 290 16.05 1.00 -21.76
CA ILE A 290 15.92 2.35 -21.17
C ILE A 290 16.66 3.34 -22.06
N LYS A 291 15.99 4.41 -22.46
CA LYS A 291 16.61 5.47 -23.25
C LYS A 291 17.61 6.26 -22.39
N LYS A 292 18.68 6.75 -23.04
CA LYS A 292 19.73 7.49 -22.32
C LYS A 292 19.22 8.76 -21.64
N ASP A 293 18.27 9.46 -22.25
CA ASP A 293 17.65 10.67 -21.70
C ASP A 293 16.71 10.38 -20.52
N GLU A 294 16.29 9.14 -20.34
CA GLU A 294 15.52 8.67 -19.19
C GLU A 294 16.40 8.28 -17.99
N LEU A 295 17.72 8.22 -18.16
CA LEU A 295 18.67 7.99 -17.09
C LEU A 295 19.07 9.29 -16.39
N PRO A 296 19.48 9.25 -15.12
CA PRO A 296 20.10 10.39 -14.45
C PRO A 296 21.32 10.88 -15.23
N GLN A 297 21.55 12.20 -15.21
CA GLN A 297 22.61 12.84 -16.00
C GLN A 297 24.00 12.20 -15.78
N GLU A 298 24.30 11.78 -14.56
CA GLU A 298 25.54 11.12 -14.17
C GLU A 298 25.73 9.72 -14.79
N LEU A 299 24.65 9.10 -15.30
CA LEU A 299 24.69 7.78 -15.92
C LEU A 299 24.61 7.82 -17.45
N GLN A 300 24.18 8.93 -18.04
CA GLN A 300 23.94 9.02 -19.50
C GLN A 300 25.18 8.75 -20.38
N ASN A 301 26.37 9.04 -19.85
CA ASN A 301 27.63 8.86 -20.56
C ASN A 301 28.41 7.59 -20.17
N LYS A 302 27.77 6.71 -19.36
CA LYS A 302 28.38 5.45 -18.91
C LYS A 302 28.02 4.28 -19.82
N SER A 303 28.89 3.29 -19.87
CA SER A 303 28.58 2.01 -20.51
C SER A 303 27.54 1.22 -19.73
N THR A 304 26.88 0.27 -20.35
CA THR A 304 25.92 -0.64 -19.70
C THR A 304 26.58 -1.38 -18.53
N GLU A 305 27.83 -1.79 -18.67
CA GLU A 305 28.60 -2.49 -17.65
C GLU A 305 28.89 -1.60 -16.44
N GLU A 306 29.26 -0.35 -16.67
CA GLU A 306 29.46 0.63 -15.59
C GLU A 306 28.16 0.92 -14.85
N ILE A 307 27.05 1.09 -15.57
CA ILE A 307 25.72 1.30 -14.97
C ILE A 307 25.32 0.08 -14.14
N LYS A 308 25.48 -1.14 -14.66
CA LYS A 308 25.25 -2.39 -13.91
C LYS A 308 26.06 -2.45 -12.62
N SER A 309 27.35 -2.08 -12.68
CA SER A 309 28.23 -2.07 -11.52
C SER A 309 27.73 -1.10 -10.46
N ILE A 310 27.33 0.12 -10.85
CA ILE A 310 26.77 1.14 -9.95
C ILE A 310 25.48 0.63 -9.30
N ILE A 311 24.54 0.06 -10.09
CA ILE A 311 23.28 -0.46 -9.57
C ILE A 311 23.53 -1.60 -8.58
N THR A 312 24.43 -2.53 -8.91
CA THR A 312 24.79 -3.64 -8.02
C THR A 312 25.39 -3.14 -6.69
N GLN A 313 26.22 -2.09 -6.75
CA GLN A 313 26.77 -1.47 -5.55
C GLN A 313 25.66 -0.83 -4.70
N LYS A 314 24.75 -0.07 -5.33
CA LYS A 314 23.59 0.54 -4.64
C LYS A 314 22.62 -0.49 -4.06
N GLU A 315 22.46 -1.63 -4.71
CA GLU A 315 21.67 -2.75 -4.19
C GLU A 315 22.30 -3.36 -2.93
N LYS A 316 23.62 -3.56 -2.92
CA LYS A 316 24.33 -4.05 -1.73
C LYS A 316 24.25 -3.06 -0.56
N GLU A 317 24.44 -1.77 -0.83
CA GLU A 317 24.29 -0.70 0.17
C GLU A 317 22.87 -0.71 0.74
N ARG A 318 21.83 -0.75 -0.13
CA ARG A 318 20.42 -0.81 0.25
C ARG A 318 20.13 -2.01 1.15
N THR A 319 20.59 -3.19 0.76
CA THR A 319 20.37 -4.44 1.53
C THR A 319 21.01 -4.37 2.92
N ALA A 320 22.22 -3.80 3.03
CA ALA A 320 22.87 -3.61 4.33
C ALA A 320 22.10 -2.64 5.22
N ILE A 321 21.64 -1.51 4.67
CA ILE A 321 20.86 -0.50 5.40
C ILE A 321 19.50 -1.06 5.83
N GLN A 322 18.81 -1.80 4.96
CA GLN A 322 17.54 -2.45 5.28
C GLN A 322 17.68 -3.42 6.44
N LYS A 323 18.78 -4.18 6.49
CA LYS A 323 19.10 -5.07 7.59
C LYS A 323 19.34 -4.30 8.89
N GLU A 324 20.11 -3.21 8.86
CA GLU A 324 20.36 -2.34 10.00
C GLU A 324 19.03 -1.75 10.56
N ILE A 325 18.13 -1.29 9.68
CA ILE A 325 16.81 -0.80 10.09
C ILE A 325 15.98 -1.90 10.76
N ALA A 326 15.98 -3.13 10.22
CA ALA A 326 15.23 -4.24 10.80
C ALA A 326 15.76 -4.67 12.19
N GLU A 327 17.08 -4.60 12.41
CA GLU A 327 17.70 -4.86 13.70
C GLU A 327 17.28 -3.79 14.72
N LEU A 328 17.38 -2.50 14.35
CA LEU A 328 16.97 -1.38 15.20
C LEU A 328 15.46 -1.41 15.52
N GLU A 329 14.62 -1.80 14.57
CA GLU A 329 13.17 -1.95 14.78
C GLU A 329 12.87 -3.08 15.77
N THR A 330 13.59 -4.18 15.72
CA THR A 330 13.44 -5.28 16.67
C THR A 330 13.77 -4.82 18.10
N GLU A 331 14.83 -4.05 18.27
CA GLU A 331 15.22 -3.49 19.58
C GLU A 331 14.21 -2.43 20.06
N LYS A 332 13.69 -1.60 19.13
CA LYS A 332 12.65 -0.62 19.42
C LYS A 332 11.37 -1.29 19.93
N ALA A 333 10.88 -2.33 19.25
CA ALA A 333 9.66 -3.06 19.62
C ALA A 333 9.77 -3.66 21.03
N GLN A 334 10.94 -4.17 21.44
CA GLN A 334 11.18 -4.68 22.79
C GLN A 334 11.03 -3.61 23.89
N ILE A 335 11.41 -2.36 23.59
CA ILE A 335 11.21 -1.24 24.53
C ILE A 335 9.73 -0.83 24.56
N GLU A 336 9.06 -0.77 23.42
CA GLU A 336 7.65 -0.41 23.34
C GLU A 336 6.73 -1.39 24.07
N GLU A 337 7.07 -2.68 24.10
CA GLU A 337 6.35 -3.69 24.90
C GLU A 337 6.53 -3.55 26.41
N GLN A 338 7.56 -2.83 26.86
CA GLN A 338 7.87 -2.64 28.28
C GLN A 338 7.23 -1.36 28.87
N LEU A 339 6.69 -0.47 28.02
CA LEU A 339 6.11 0.82 28.39
C LEU A 339 4.58 0.78 28.38
#